data_0601e28920040814bdb4a884b7f65b5c
#
_entry.id   0601e28920040814bdb4a884b7f65b5c
#
_cell.length_a   1.000
_cell.length_b   1.000
_cell.length_c   1.000
_cell.angle_alpha   90.00
_cell.angle_beta   90.00
_cell.angle_gamma   90.00
#
_symmetry.space_group_name_H-M   'P 1'
#
loop_
_entity.id
_entity.type
_entity.pdbx_description
1 polymer ?
#
loop_
_entity_poly.entity_id
_entity_poly.type
_entity_poly.pdbx_seq_one_letter_code
_entity_poly.pdbx_strand_id
1 'polypeptide(L)'
;MNTIYLLSNQNIDVEKFHFCTWDVRDENTFVEAGICIKKDNNTPENIDIYLALPFLTAQATAESLHINLSNTANYRFIFNEIAEQTVAIDGDNRNGCIVTIGTGANNTDKKYAIVPATLEILSTQNILKLSIRKPAGDFGHIYTRILININKKTIAETIRSITKRTYVYDIKVNEARNIPDDVFGYKQANHLTILKIQKTFCLHCVPSDYEIGFSDATKLKNVRKLEMEAFSNYLPLLKKLHGGYNIIFLKEENENGNSFFTTFSKEYIGNKQLLIALMTNLICNLLFAIASFRNTLNTNDVWYKKIPVEWYISLGVIIVCVLCCVPKIPYLSKWYYDYKNR
;
A
#
# COMPACT_ATOMS: atom_id res chain seq x y z
N MET A 1 -4.88 -6.56 11.26
CA MET A 1 -5.88 -5.47 11.35
C MET A 1 -5.14 -4.14 11.37
N ASN A 2 -5.45 -3.23 10.46
CA ASN A 2 -4.69 -1.99 10.28
C ASN A 2 -5.53 -0.79 10.76
N THR A 3 -5.58 -0.58 12.08
CA THR A 3 -6.28 0.59 12.65
C THR A 3 -5.27 1.72 12.89
N ILE A 4 -5.55 2.86 12.29
CA ILE A 4 -4.77 4.09 12.37
C ILE A 4 -5.43 5.00 13.40
N TYR A 5 -4.65 5.60 14.30
CA TYR A 5 -5.18 6.57 15.27
C TYR A 5 -4.48 7.90 15.10
N LEU A 6 -5.28 8.96 15.07
CA LEU A 6 -4.80 10.34 15.22
C LEU A 6 -5.04 10.78 16.66
N LEU A 7 -3.95 11.07 17.38
CA LEU A 7 -3.98 11.43 18.77
C LEU A 7 -3.36 12.81 18.99
N SER A 8 -3.84 13.56 19.96
CA SER A 8 -3.21 14.81 20.42
C SER A 8 -3.59 15.08 21.86
N ASN A 9 -2.78 15.85 22.58
CA ASN A 9 -3.14 16.44 23.88
C ASN A 9 -3.78 17.82 23.72
N GLN A 10 -3.96 18.29 22.50
CA GLN A 10 -4.52 19.60 22.17
C GLN A 10 -5.92 19.41 21.56
N ASN A 11 -6.79 20.40 21.76
CA ASN A 11 -8.09 20.42 21.10
C ASN A 11 -7.92 20.96 19.67
N ILE A 12 -7.94 20.07 18.69
CA ILE A 12 -7.68 20.36 17.27
C ILE A 12 -8.86 19.83 16.44
N ASP A 13 -9.41 20.68 15.58
CA ASP A 13 -10.47 20.29 14.65
C ASP A 13 -9.86 19.80 13.34
N VAL A 14 -9.86 18.47 13.13
CA VAL A 14 -9.39 17.82 11.89
C VAL A 14 -10.55 17.74 10.90
N GLU A 15 -10.56 18.65 9.93
CA GLU A 15 -11.60 18.65 8.88
C GLU A 15 -11.43 17.45 7.93
N LYS A 16 -10.20 17.17 7.48
CA LYS A 16 -9.94 16.09 6.52
C LYS A 16 -8.69 15.30 6.91
N PHE A 17 -8.80 14.00 6.82
CA PHE A 17 -7.66 13.08 6.88
C PHE A 17 -7.57 12.31 5.56
N HIS A 18 -6.43 12.39 4.92
CA HIS A 18 -6.11 11.64 3.70
C HIS A 18 -5.13 10.52 4.04
N PHE A 19 -5.47 9.31 3.69
CA PHE A 19 -4.59 8.17 3.78
C PHE A 19 -4.47 7.51 2.41
N CYS A 20 -3.25 7.40 1.89
CA CYS A 20 -3.00 6.81 0.58
C CYS A 20 -2.00 5.67 0.70
N THR A 21 -2.29 4.53 0.08
CA THR A 21 -1.37 3.40 -0.02
C THR A 21 -0.85 3.27 -1.44
N TRP A 22 0.46 3.09 -1.58
CA TRP A 22 1.15 2.86 -2.85
C TRP A 22 1.69 1.45 -2.87
N ASP A 23 1.04 0.54 -3.60
CA ASP A 23 1.55 -0.81 -3.85
C ASP A 23 2.54 -0.75 -5.01
N VAL A 24 3.81 -0.68 -4.67
CA VAL A 24 4.89 -0.56 -5.65
C VAL A 24 5.48 -1.94 -5.91
N ARG A 25 5.43 -2.40 -7.16
CA ARG A 25 5.99 -3.69 -7.56
C ARG A 25 7.48 -3.74 -7.24
N ASP A 26 7.90 -4.88 -6.67
CA ASP A 26 9.30 -5.22 -6.39
C ASP A 26 10.01 -4.29 -5.39
N GLU A 27 9.34 -3.26 -4.87
CA GLU A 27 9.85 -2.34 -3.85
C GLU A 27 9.00 -2.41 -2.57
N ASN A 28 9.34 -1.57 -1.60
CA ASN A 28 8.56 -1.41 -0.38
C ASN A 28 7.30 -0.60 -0.66
N THR A 29 6.24 -0.89 0.09
CA THR A 29 5.02 -0.09 0.08
C THR A 29 5.27 1.27 0.73
N PHE A 30 4.76 2.31 0.09
CA PHE A 30 4.71 3.65 0.64
C PHE A 30 3.29 3.97 1.07
N VAL A 31 3.18 4.76 2.12
CA VAL A 31 1.90 5.35 2.52
C VAL A 31 2.05 6.85 2.63
N GLU A 32 1.02 7.58 2.26
CA GLU A 32 0.94 9.00 2.53
C GLU A 32 -0.15 9.27 3.55
N ALA A 33 0.12 10.17 4.48
CA ALA A 33 -0.87 10.71 5.38
C ALA A 33 -0.93 12.23 5.23
N GLY A 34 -2.14 12.75 5.01
CA GLY A 34 -2.40 14.18 4.90
C GLY A 34 -3.42 14.61 5.94
N ILE A 35 -3.14 15.67 6.68
CA ILE A 35 -3.99 16.17 7.76
C ILE A 35 -4.35 17.61 7.45
N CYS A 36 -5.65 17.88 7.36
CA CYS A 36 -6.21 19.22 7.19
C CYS A 36 -6.86 19.66 8.51
N ILE A 37 -6.31 20.69 9.11
CA ILE A 37 -6.80 21.27 10.37
C ILE A 37 -7.55 22.55 10.04
N LYS A 38 -8.77 22.68 10.54
CA LYS A 38 -9.50 23.94 10.47
C LYS A 38 -8.90 24.93 11.46
N LYS A 39 -8.49 26.10 10.97
CA LYS A 39 -7.96 27.17 11.81
C LYS A 39 -9.11 27.90 12.49
N ASP A 40 -9.00 28.04 13.77
CA ASP A 40 -9.84 28.91 14.61
C ASP A 40 -8.99 29.79 15.52
N ASN A 41 -9.63 30.60 16.36
CA ASN A 41 -8.96 31.49 17.28
C ASN A 41 -8.18 30.76 18.39
N ASN A 42 -8.54 29.50 18.67
CA ASN A 42 -7.95 28.67 19.72
C ASN A 42 -6.89 27.71 19.17
N THR A 43 -6.67 27.69 17.84
CA THR A 43 -5.68 26.82 17.22
C THR A 43 -4.28 27.14 17.75
N PRO A 44 -3.58 26.19 18.39
CA PRO A 44 -2.26 26.42 18.99
C PRO A 44 -1.23 26.89 17.96
N GLU A 45 -0.20 27.60 18.42
CA GLU A 45 0.93 27.99 17.57
C GLU A 45 1.78 26.78 17.16
N ASN A 46 1.99 25.85 18.11
CA ASN A 46 2.65 24.57 17.84
C ASN A 46 1.63 23.45 18.02
N ILE A 47 1.45 22.64 17.00
CA ILE A 47 0.48 21.58 16.91
C ILE A 47 1.22 20.26 16.90
N ASP A 48 1.00 19.42 17.94
CA ASP A 48 1.55 18.07 18.01
C ASP A 48 0.46 17.03 17.73
N ILE A 49 0.67 16.22 16.69
CA ILE A 49 -0.20 15.11 16.33
C ILE A 49 0.61 13.82 16.38
N TYR A 50 0.05 12.81 17.01
CA TYR A 50 0.63 11.47 17.10
C TYR A 50 -0.18 10.52 16.23
N LEU A 51 0.44 10.06 15.15
CA LEU A 51 -0.14 9.15 14.19
C LEU A 51 0.30 7.72 14.52
N ALA A 52 -0.59 6.93 15.14
CA ALA A 52 -0.31 5.54 15.42
C ALA A 52 -0.61 4.68 14.18
N LEU A 53 0.40 3.96 13.71
CA LEU A 53 0.38 3.17 12.48
C LEU A 53 0.84 1.74 12.80
N PRO A 54 -0.05 0.73 12.80
CA PRO A 54 0.28 -0.64 13.23
C PRO A 54 1.31 -1.35 12.34
N PHE A 55 1.57 -0.80 11.18
CA PHE A 55 2.57 -1.31 10.23
C PHE A 55 3.88 -0.52 10.26
N LEU A 56 4.01 0.50 11.09
CA LEU A 56 5.25 1.26 11.25
C LEU A 56 6.35 0.37 11.83
N THR A 57 7.54 0.39 11.22
CA THR A 57 8.69 -0.39 11.68
C THR A 57 9.80 0.54 12.16
N ALA A 58 10.75 0.02 12.94
CA ALA A 58 11.93 0.77 13.35
C ALA A 58 12.80 1.25 12.17
N GLN A 59 12.66 0.59 11.02
CA GLN A 59 13.41 0.92 9.79
C GLN A 59 12.60 1.81 8.84
N ALA A 60 11.37 2.18 9.21
CA ALA A 60 10.57 3.10 8.43
C ALA A 60 11.23 4.48 8.37
N THR A 61 11.05 5.16 7.25
CA THR A 61 11.46 6.55 7.07
C THR A 61 10.27 7.40 6.72
N ALA A 62 10.27 8.64 7.15
CA ALA A 62 9.19 9.58 6.86
C ALA A 62 9.75 10.92 6.39
N GLU A 63 9.08 11.54 5.43
CA GLU A 63 9.42 12.86 4.90
C GLU A 63 8.19 13.72 4.67
N SER A 64 8.35 15.04 4.79
CA SER A 64 7.28 16.00 4.54
C SER A 64 7.20 16.35 3.05
N LEU A 65 5.99 16.31 2.48
CA LEU A 65 5.73 16.58 1.06
C LEU A 65 5.31 18.04 0.78
N HIS A 66 5.50 18.95 1.74
CA HIS A 66 5.10 20.36 1.58
C HIS A 66 5.77 21.05 0.40
N ILE A 67 7.06 20.75 0.15
CA ILE A 67 7.79 21.32 -1.02
C ILE A 67 7.15 20.83 -2.32
N ASN A 68 6.80 19.56 -2.41
CA ASN A 68 6.17 19.00 -3.60
C ASN A 68 4.79 19.63 -3.87
N LEU A 69 4.07 19.98 -2.79
CA LEU A 69 2.76 20.63 -2.85
C LEU A 69 2.83 22.14 -3.05
N SER A 70 4.00 22.77 -2.84
CA SER A 70 4.19 24.19 -3.17
C SER A 70 4.11 24.49 -4.68
N ASN A 71 4.26 23.47 -5.50
CA ASN A 71 4.00 23.59 -6.93
C ASN A 71 2.50 23.58 -7.20
N THR A 72 1.97 24.66 -7.76
CA THR A 72 0.55 24.87 -8.07
C THR A 72 -0.06 23.72 -8.89
N ALA A 73 0.72 23.09 -9.79
CA ALA A 73 0.26 21.99 -10.62
C ALA A 73 0.02 20.71 -9.80
N ASN A 74 0.70 20.52 -8.67
CA ASN A 74 0.60 19.30 -7.85
C ASN A 74 -0.58 19.35 -6.87
N TYR A 75 -1.06 20.53 -6.51
CA TYR A 75 -2.16 20.69 -5.57
C TYR A 75 -3.44 19.95 -6.01
N ARG A 76 -3.75 20.01 -7.31
CA ARG A 76 -4.93 19.34 -7.89
C ARG A 76 -4.99 17.83 -7.65
N PHE A 77 -3.84 17.16 -7.48
CA PHE A 77 -3.80 15.73 -7.25
C PHE A 77 -4.34 15.32 -5.88
N ILE A 78 -4.25 16.22 -4.90
CA ILE A 78 -4.66 15.98 -3.53
C ILE A 78 -6.09 16.47 -3.28
N PHE A 79 -6.41 17.68 -3.76
CA PHE A 79 -7.66 18.35 -3.43
C PHE A 79 -8.69 18.27 -4.56
N ASN A 80 -8.31 17.80 -5.76
CA ASN A 80 -9.15 17.80 -6.97
C ASN A 80 -9.70 19.21 -7.29
N GLU A 81 -8.96 20.23 -6.96
CA GLU A 81 -9.27 21.63 -7.14
C GLU A 81 -8.07 22.32 -7.80
N ILE A 82 -8.31 23.40 -8.55
CA ILE A 82 -7.25 24.17 -9.20
C ILE A 82 -6.84 25.29 -8.25
N ALA A 83 -5.55 25.32 -7.90
CA ALA A 83 -5.01 26.45 -7.16
C ALA A 83 -4.85 27.65 -8.12
N GLU A 84 -5.39 28.79 -7.74
CA GLU A 84 -5.26 30.06 -8.50
C GLU A 84 -3.91 30.72 -8.21
N GLN A 85 -3.48 30.67 -6.95
CA GLN A 85 -2.25 31.31 -6.51
C GLN A 85 -1.56 30.46 -5.44
N THR A 86 -0.25 30.44 -5.47
CA THR A 86 0.60 29.88 -4.42
C THR A 86 1.66 30.90 -4.03
N VAL A 87 1.72 31.23 -2.74
CA VAL A 87 2.65 32.21 -2.18
C VAL A 87 3.50 31.54 -1.10
N ALA A 88 4.82 31.61 -1.21
CA ALA A 88 5.73 31.06 -0.20
C ALA A 88 5.57 31.78 1.13
N ILE A 89 5.60 31.04 2.24
CA ILE A 89 5.60 31.59 3.59
C ILE A 89 6.99 32.19 3.86
N ASP A 90 7.01 33.44 4.31
CA ASP A 90 8.26 34.21 4.56
C ASP A 90 9.22 34.24 3.33
N GLY A 91 8.66 34.12 2.11
CA GLY A 91 9.42 34.11 0.86
C GLY A 91 10.20 32.83 0.59
N ASP A 92 10.06 31.79 1.40
CA ASP A 92 10.77 30.52 1.25
C ASP A 92 9.81 29.32 1.29
N ASN A 93 9.74 28.55 0.20
CA ASN A 93 8.93 27.34 0.12
C ASN A 93 9.33 26.26 1.14
N ARG A 94 10.52 26.31 1.71
CA ARG A 94 10.93 25.42 2.80
C ARG A 94 10.12 25.63 4.08
N ASN A 95 9.58 26.84 4.28
CA ASN A 95 8.66 27.16 5.36
C ASN A 95 7.21 26.79 5.05
N GLY A 96 6.93 26.37 3.81
CA GLY A 96 5.61 26.09 3.28
C GLY A 96 5.07 27.18 2.36
N CYS A 97 3.80 27.07 2.00
CA CYS A 97 3.14 28.05 1.14
C CYS A 97 1.66 28.23 1.50
N ILE A 98 1.11 29.38 1.16
CA ILE A 98 -0.33 29.64 1.21
C ILE A 98 -0.88 29.45 -0.21
N VAL A 99 -1.85 28.53 -0.33
CA VAL A 99 -2.53 28.23 -1.59
C VAL A 99 -3.93 28.79 -1.55
N THR A 100 -4.29 29.58 -2.57
CA THR A 100 -5.64 30.11 -2.76
C THR A 100 -6.35 29.29 -3.83
N ILE A 101 -7.58 28.85 -3.52
CA ILE A 101 -8.44 28.10 -4.43
C ILE A 101 -9.65 28.95 -4.77
N GLY A 102 -9.88 29.15 -6.06
CA GLY A 102 -11.09 29.78 -6.55
C GLY A 102 -12.33 28.88 -6.40
N THR A 103 -13.32 29.35 -5.75
CA THR A 103 -14.61 28.63 -5.59
C THR A 103 -15.68 29.20 -6.52
N GLY A 104 -15.46 29.23 -7.83
CA GLY A 104 -16.51 29.57 -8.81
C GLY A 104 -17.34 30.83 -8.47
N ALA A 105 -18.54 30.96 -9.01
CA ALA A 105 -19.39 32.15 -9.00
C ALA A 105 -19.74 32.78 -7.63
N ASN A 106 -19.42 32.14 -6.50
CA ASN A 106 -19.76 32.65 -5.16
C ASN A 106 -18.57 33.26 -4.40
N ASN A 107 -17.45 33.41 -5.04
CA ASN A 107 -16.28 34.25 -4.65
C ASN A 107 -15.82 34.17 -3.17
N THR A 108 -15.92 33.04 -2.53
CA THR A 108 -15.24 32.79 -1.25
C THR A 108 -13.95 32.04 -1.52
N ASP A 109 -12.85 32.76 -1.59
CA ASP A 109 -11.51 32.17 -1.74
C ASP A 109 -11.20 31.30 -0.52
N LYS A 110 -10.95 30.02 -0.76
CA LYS A 110 -10.43 29.13 0.28
C LYS A 110 -8.92 29.18 0.28
N LYS A 111 -8.34 29.49 1.43
CA LYS A 111 -6.91 29.56 1.61
C LYS A 111 -6.42 28.44 2.53
N TYR A 112 -5.42 27.71 2.06
CA TYR A 112 -4.76 26.63 2.80
C TYR A 112 -3.29 26.98 3.02
N ALA A 113 -2.84 26.96 4.26
CA ALA A 113 -1.41 27.00 4.57
C ALA A 113 -0.86 25.57 4.50
N ILE A 114 -0.07 25.26 3.48
CA ILE A 114 0.62 23.97 3.37
C ILE A 114 1.97 24.13 4.07
N VAL A 115 2.18 23.39 5.14
CA VAL A 115 3.32 23.58 6.04
C VAL A 115 4.11 22.28 6.24
N PRO A 116 5.43 22.38 6.50
CA PRO A 116 6.23 21.25 6.92
C PRO A 116 5.77 20.72 8.27
N ALA A 117 5.99 19.42 8.49
CA ALA A 117 5.95 18.83 9.82
C ALA A 117 7.35 18.35 10.19
N THR A 118 7.79 18.61 11.41
CA THR A 118 8.95 17.91 11.99
C THR A 118 8.49 16.53 12.41
N LEU A 119 9.23 15.49 12.02
CA LEU A 119 8.83 14.09 12.13
C LEU A 119 9.74 13.36 13.10
N GLU A 120 9.14 12.62 14.04
CA GLU A 120 9.83 11.77 15.02
C GLU A 120 9.16 10.39 15.05
N ILE A 121 9.92 9.32 14.76
CA ILE A 121 9.42 7.95 14.78
C ILE A 121 9.66 7.34 16.16
N LEU A 122 8.59 7.07 16.90
CA LEU A 122 8.58 6.36 18.17
C LEU A 122 8.34 4.87 17.91
N SER A 123 9.38 4.19 17.48
CA SER A 123 9.29 2.83 16.89
C SER A 123 8.77 1.76 17.86
N THR A 124 9.02 1.92 19.17
CA THR A 124 8.53 0.99 20.19
C THR A 124 7.03 1.03 20.40
N GLN A 125 6.37 2.14 20.03
CA GLN A 125 4.94 2.35 20.13
C GLN A 125 4.22 2.35 18.79
N ASN A 126 4.94 2.15 17.67
CA ASN A 126 4.40 2.28 16.31
C ASN A 126 3.73 3.65 16.05
N ILE A 127 4.29 4.71 16.62
CA ILE A 127 3.78 6.07 16.55
C ILE A 127 4.76 6.95 15.77
N LEU A 128 4.22 7.76 14.87
CA LEU A 128 4.89 8.88 14.23
C LEU A 128 4.37 10.17 14.81
N LYS A 129 5.23 10.93 15.51
CA LYS A 129 4.90 12.27 15.98
C LYS A 129 5.14 13.29 14.88
N LEU A 130 4.16 14.14 14.63
CA LEU A 130 4.20 15.28 13.73
C LEU A 130 4.09 16.55 14.53
N SER A 131 5.12 17.40 14.49
CA SER A 131 5.11 18.74 15.10
C SER A 131 5.00 19.78 14.00
N ILE A 132 3.93 20.56 14.00
CA ILE A 132 3.55 21.52 12.97
C ILE A 132 3.55 22.90 13.61
N ARG A 133 4.23 23.87 13.00
CA ARG A 133 4.15 25.27 13.41
C ARG A 133 3.08 25.98 12.60
N LYS A 134 2.16 26.65 13.28
CA LYS A 134 1.16 27.51 12.65
C LYS A 134 1.85 28.74 12.04
N PRO A 135 1.81 28.97 10.72
CA PRO A 135 2.41 30.16 10.14
C PRO A 135 1.59 31.41 10.44
N ALA A 136 2.22 32.57 10.29
CA ALA A 136 1.51 33.83 10.24
C ALA A 136 0.74 33.98 8.92
N GLY A 137 -0.33 34.76 8.91
CA GLY A 137 -1.06 35.10 7.69
C GLY A 137 -2.55 34.79 7.75
N ASP A 138 -3.24 35.16 6.66
CA ASP A 138 -4.68 34.98 6.46
C ASP A 138 -4.95 33.69 5.68
N PHE A 139 -5.43 32.67 6.39
CA PHE A 139 -5.84 31.36 5.83
C PHE A 139 -6.85 30.69 6.78
N GLY A 140 -7.71 29.86 6.22
CA GLY A 140 -8.73 29.13 7.00
C GLY A 140 -8.30 27.71 7.41
N HIS A 141 -7.28 27.14 6.78
CA HIS A 141 -6.89 25.76 6.98
C HIS A 141 -5.37 25.61 7.01
N ILE A 142 -4.89 24.71 7.87
CA ILE A 142 -3.50 24.25 7.90
C ILE A 142 -3.49 22.83 7.32
N TYR A 143 -2.63 22.58 6.35
CA TYR A 143 -2.46 21.26 5.76
C TYR A 143 -1.02 20.81 5.80
N THR A 144 -0.81 19.61 6.29
CA THR A 144 0.47 18.92 6.19
C THR A 144 0.28 17.55 5.53
N ARG A 145 1.27 17.12 4.74
CA ARG A 145 1.29 15.81 4.12
C ARG A 145 2.67 15.19 4.21
N ILE A 146 2.69 13.92 4.54
CA ILE A 146 3.90 13.15 4.76
C ILE A 146 3.89 11.89 3.89
N LEU A 147 5.06 11.47 3.44
CA LEU A 147 5.31 10.19 2.80
C LEU A 147 6.07 9.30 3.78
N ILE A 148 5.62 8.08 3.96
CA ILE A 148 6.21 7.10 4.86
C ILE A 148 6.59 5.86 4.06
N ASN A 149 7.88 5.52 4.04
CA ASN A 149 8.34 4.23 3.59
C ASN A 149 8.26 3.25 4.77
N ILE A 150 7.34 2.30 4.70
CA ILE A 150 7.11 1.35 5.78
C ILE A 150 8.11 0.18 5.82
N ASN A 151 9.04 0.12 4.87
CA ASN A 151 10.01 -0.97 4.72
C ASN A 151 9.39 -2.38 4.71
N LYS A 152 8.19 -2.49 4.14
CA LYS A 152 7.47 -3.76 3.90
C LYS A 152 6.93 -3.76 2.47
N LYS A 153 6.88 -4.95 1.86
CA LYS A 153 6.36 -5.09 0.49
C LYS A 153 4.87 -4.79 0.37
N THR A 154 4.10 -4.97 1.44
CA THR A 154 2.68 -4.64 1.48
C THR A 154 2.18 -4.53 2.91
N ILE A 155 1.18 -3.68 3.13
CA ILE A 155 0.39 -3.63 4.36
C ILE A 155 -0.89 -4.47 4.25
N ALA A 156 -1.21 -4.94 3.04
CA ALA A 156 -2.36 -5.80 2.82
C ALA A 156 -2.12 -7.21 3.37
N GLU A 157 -3.15 -7.83 3.90
CA GLU A 157 -3.16 -9.26 4.13
C GLU A 157 -3.18 -9.99 2.79
N THR A 158 -2.29 -10.96 2.60
CA THR A 158 -2.17 -11.67 1.34
C THR A 158 -2.73 -13.09 1.46
N ILE A 159 -3.81 -13.36 0.73
CA ILE A 159 -4.40 -14.69 0.59
C ILE A 159 -3.85 -15.30 -0.70
N ARG A 160 -3.23 -16.47 -0.59
CA ARG A 160 -2.61 -17.18 -1.72
C ARG A 160 -3.45 -18.39 -2.10
N SER A 161 -3.85 -18.44 -3.37
CA SER A 161 -4.42 -19.62 -3.99
C SER A 161 -3.49 -20.18 -5.07
N ILE A 162 -3.89 -21.24 -5.75
CA ILE A 162 -3.06 -21.90 -6.77
C ILE A 162 -2.79 -20.94 -7.95
N THR A 163 -3.81 -20.23 -8.41
CA THR A 163 -3.73 -19.40 -9.63
C THR A 163 -3.83 -17.90 -9.34
N LYS A 164 -4.19 -17.51 -8.11
CA LYS A 164 -4.56 -16.14 -7.78
C LYS A 164 -3.95 -15.71 -6.44
N ARG A 165 -3.52 -14.48 -6.35
CA ARG A 165 -3.21 -13.81 -5.07
C ARG A 165 -4.23 -12.74 -4.84
N THR A 166 -4.82 -12.72 -3.64
CA THR A 166 -5.75 -11.68 -3.21
C THR A 166 -5.10 -10.87 -2.11
N TYR A 167 -5.12 -9.57 -2.27
CA TYR A 167 -4.63 -8.58 -1.31
C TYR A 167 -5.84 -7.92 -0.66
N VAL A 168 -5.92 -8.03 0.66
CA VAL A 168 -7.02 -7.49 1.46
C VAL A 168 -6.52 -6.28 2.22
N TYR A 169 -7.06 -5.12 1.90
CA TYR A 169 -6.86 -3.88 2.63
C TYR A 169 -8.05 -3.66 3.56
N ASP A 170 -7.85 -3.86 4.85
CA ASP A 170 -8.80 -3.52 5.92
C ASP A 170 -8.19 -2.37 6.72
N ILE A 171 -8.47 -1.14 6.30
CA ILE A 171 -7.95 0.08 6.91
C ILE A 171 -9.06 0.69 7.77
N LYS A 172 -8.76 0.88 9.05
CA LYS A 172 -9.65 1.56 9.99
C LYS A 172 -8.97 2.82 10.51
N VAL A 173 -9.74 3.85 10.74
CA VAL A 173 -9.25 5.13 11.26
C VAL A 173 -10.06 5.49 12.50
N ASN A 174 -9.38 5.73 13.62
CA ASN A 174 -9.97 6.15 14.90
C ASN A 174 -11.05 5.21 15.46
N GLU A 175 -10.99 3.91 15.16
CA GLU A 175 -11.92 2.94 15.73
C GLU A 175 -11.53 2.62 17.19
N ALA A 176 -12.28 3.19 18.15
CA ALA A 176 -11.95 3.12 19.57
C ALA A 176 -12.02 1.72 20.18
N ARG A 177 -12.75 0.77 19.56
CA ARG A 177 -12.97 -0.59 20.10
C ARG A 177 -11.73 -1.48 20.14
N ASN A 178 -10.72 -1.17 19.33
CA ASN A 178 -9.57 -2.06 19.09
C ASN A 178 -8.24 -1.32 19.22
N ILE A 179 -8.09 -0.46 20.21
CA ILE A 179 -6.82 0.24 20.45
C ILE A 179 -5.80 -0.77 20.99
N PRO A 180 -4.63 -0.95 20.34
CA PRO A 180 -3.57 -1.80 20.85
C PRO A 180 -3.05 -1.34 22.22
N ASP A 181 -2.62 -2.28 23.06
CA ASP A 181 -2.21 -1.98 24.44
C ASP A 181 -1.03 -1.01 24.52
N ASP A 182 -0.08 -1.10 23.60
CA ASP A 182 1.07 -0.21 23.47
C ASP A 182 0.64 1.24 23.16
N VAL A 183 -0.28 1.41 22.21
CA VAL A 183 -0.84 2.72 21.86
C VAL A 183 -1.71 3.24 22.99
N PHE A 184 -2.50 2.37 23.63
CA PHE A 184 -3.34 2.77 24.77
C PHE A 184 -2.51 3.23 25.96
N GLY A 185 -1.45 2.49 26.32
CA GLY A 185 -0.52 2.87 27.39
C GLY A 185 0.18 4.20 27.11
N TYR A 186 0.67 4.39 25.87
CA TYR A 186 1.28 5.65 25.46
C TYR A 186 0.30 6.81 25.50
N LYS A 187 -0.94 6.60 25.01
CA LYS A 187 -2.03 7.59 25.06
C LYS A 187 -2.30 8.04 26.49
N GLN A 188 -2.39 7.10 27.45
CA GLN A 188 -2.63 7.44 28.86
C GLN A 188 -1.45 8.18 29.48
N ALA A 189 -0.22 7.71 29.28
CA ALA A 189 0.98 8.30 29.87
C ALA A 189 1.22 9.76 29.40
N ASN A 190 0.79 10.09 28.18
CA ASN A 190 0.98 11.42 27.58
C ASN A 190 -0.31 12.25 27.54
N HIS A 191 -1.38 11.83 28.22
CA HIS A 191 -2.68 12.50 28.26
C HIS A 191 -3.26 12.83 26.88
N LEU A 192 -3.07 11.90 25.90
CA LEU A 192 -3.55 12.10 24.55
C LEU A 192 -5.03 11.70 24.43
N THR A 193 -5.73 12.36 23.52
CA THR A 193 -7.10 12.04 23.12
C THR A 193 -7.15 11.67 21.65
N ILE A 194 -8.11 10.85 21.25
CA ILE A 194 -8.37 10.56 19.84
C ILE A 194 -9.00 11.81 19.24
N LEU A 195 -8.40 12.33 18.17
CA LEU A 195 -8.92 13.50 17.45
C LEU A 195 -10.18 13.13 16.67
N LYS A 196 -11.17 13.99 16.66
CA LYS A 196 -12.33 13.87 15.77
C LYS A 196 -11.93 14.26 14.35
N ILE A 197 -12.38 13.46 13.38
CA ILE A 197 -12.12 13.69 11.96
C ILE A 197 -13.47 13.82 11.25
N GLN A 198 -13.74 14.95 10.62
CA GLN A 198 -15.02 15.16 9.93
C GLN A 198 -15.12 14.35 8.64
N LYS A 199 -14.02 14.25 7.87
CA LYS A 199 -13.97 13.53 6.58
C LYS A 199 -12.69 12.74 6.46
N THR A 200 -12.83 11.43 6.21
CA THR A 200 -11.70 10.56 5.93
C THR A 200 -11.70 10.12 4.48
N PHE A 201 -10.55 10.25 3.84
CA PHE A 201 -10.30 9.80 2.48
C PHE A 201 -9.28 8.67 2.49
N CYS A 202 -9.63 7.54 1.89
CA CYS A 202 -8.72 6.43 1.73
C CYS A 202 -8.51 6.18 0.24
N LEU A 203 -7.25 6.17 -0.19
CA LEU A 203 -6.84 5.97 -1.57
C LEU A 203 -5.95 4.75 -1.67
N HIS A 204 -6.21 3.91 -2.66
CA HIS A 204 -5.34 2.78 -2.98
C HIS A 204 -4.79 2.95 -4.40
N CYS A 205 -3.47 3.13 -4.50
CA CYS A 205 -2.74 3.14 -5.77
C CYS A 205 -2.15 1.75 -5.99
N VAL A 206 -2.73 1.01 -6.92
CA VAL A 206 -2.36 -0.38 -7.23
C VAL A 206 -1.99 -0.55 -8.70
N PRO A 207 -1.13 -1.51 -9.04
CA PRO A 207 -0.82 -1.81 -10.44
C PRO A 207 -2.08 -2.09 -11.27
N SER A 208 -2.09 -1.65 -12.52
CA SER A 208 -3.26 -1.74 -13.40
C SER A 208 -3.63 -3.18 -13.81
N ASP A 209 -2.75 -4.15 -13.58
CA ASP A 209 -2.99 -5.58 -13.78
C ASP A 209 -3.66 -6.26 -12.57
N TYR A 210 -3.98 -5.48 -11.51
CA TYR A 210 -4.78 -5.98 -10.41
C TYR A 210 -6.27 -5.78 -10.72
N GLU A 211 -7.05 -6.82 -10.49
CA GLU A 211 -8.50 -6.76 -10.53
C GLU A 211 -9.05 -6.28 -9.19
N ILE A 212 -10.04 -5.42 -9.21
CA ILE A 212 -10.78 -5.01 -8.03
C ILE A 212 -11.77 -6.13 -7.71
N GLY A 213 -11.54 -6.86 -6.62
CA GLY A 213 -12.42 -7.95 -6.20
C GLY A 213 -13.64 -7.44 -5.45
N PHE A 214 -13.42 -6.60 -4.45
CA PHE A 214 -14.48 -5.99 -3.64
C PHE A 214 -14.07 -4.57 -3.23
N SER A 215 -15.05 -3.68 -3.21
CA SER A 215 -14.95 -2.37 -2.59
C SER A 215 -16.34 -1.96 -2.08
N ASP A 216 -16.41 -1.34 -0.91
CA ASP A 216 -17.67 -0.84 -0.38
C ASP A 216 -18.24 0.25 -1.31
N ALA A 217 -19.32 -0.07 -2.00
CA ALA A 217 -19.93 0.80 -3.01
C ALA A 217 -20.45 2.12 -2.39
N THR A 218 -20.82 2.14 -1.11
CA THR A 218 -21.31 3.34 -0.44
C THR A 218 -20.18 4.36 -0.21
N LYS A 219 -18.96 3.89 -0.06
CA LYS A 219 -17.76 4.70 0.20
C LYS A 219 -16.98 4.99 -1.08
N LEU A 220 -17.13 4.17 -2.11
CA LEU A 220 -16.44 4.32 -3.37
C LEU A 220 -16.89 5.59 -4.10
N LYS A 221 -15.97 6.50 -4.36
CA LYS A 221 -16.22 7.74 -5.10
C LYS A 221 -15.75 7.66 -6.54
N ASN A 222 -14.59 7.08 -6.77
CA ASN A 222 -14.04 7.00 -8.11
C ASN A 222 -13.02 5.86 -8.23
N VAL A 223 -12.91 5.30 -9.43
CA VAL A 223 -11.81 4.43 -9.86
C VAL A 223 -11.31 4.97 -11.17
N ARG A 224 -10.03 5.29 -11.26
CA ARG A 224 -9.44 5.83 -12.49
C ARG A 224 -8.01 5.33 -12.68
N LYS A 225 -7.55 5.37 -13.93
CA LYS A 225 -6.16 5.16 -14.25
C LYS A 225 -5.34 6.36 -13.79
N LEU A 226 -4.19 6.09 -13.17
CA LEU A 226 -3.29 7.13 -12.72
C LEU A 226 -2.50 7.71 -13.90
N GLU A 227 -2.43 9.02 -13.97
CA GLU A 227 -1.62 9.76 -14.93
C GLU A 227 -0.17 9.82 -14.42
N MET A 228 0.59 8.73 -14.64
CA MET A 228 1.92 8.52 -14.06
C MET A 228 2.89 9.66 -14.34
N GLU A 229 2.88 10.23 -15.54
CA GLU A 229 3.77 11.34 -15.92
C GLU A 229 3.51 12.57 -15.02
N ALA A 230 2.26 12.96 -14.86
CA ALA A 230 1.88 14.08 -14.03
C ALA A 230 2.16 13.83 -12.54
N PHE A 231 1.82 12.65 -12.04
CA PHE A 231 2.10 12.25 -10.66
C PHE A 231 3.58 12.11 -10.34
N SER A 232 4.43 11.78 -11.30
CA SER A 232 5.88 11.69 -11.11
C SER A 232 6.54 13.05 -10.79
N ASN A 233 5.88 14.15 -11.11
CA ASN A 233 6.31 15.49 -10.70
C ASN A 233 5.98 15.76 -9.24
N TYR A 234 4.87 15.19 -8.76
CA TYR A 234 4.50 15.25 -7.35
C TYR A 234 5.33 14.28 -6.49
N LEU A 235 5.45 13.02 -6.91
CA LEU A 235 6.25 11.98 -6.25
C LEU A 235 7.35 11.48 -7.17
N PRO A 236 8.58 12.00 -7.07
CA PRO A 236 9.70 11.60 -7.95
C PRO A 236 10.04 10.12 -7.91
N LEU A 237 9.74 9.42 -6.80
CA LEU A 237 9.91 7.97 -6.69
C LEU A 237 9.13 7.20 -7.77
N LEU A 238 8.00 7.73 -8.24
CA LEU A 238 7.18 7.11 -9.28
C LEU A 238 7.84 7.07 -10.66
N LYS A 239 8.88 7.89 -10.90
CA LYS A 239 9.66 7.86 -12.16
C LYS A 239 10.34 6.52 -12.42
N LYS A 240 10.62 5.77 -11.35
CA LYS A 240 11.23 4.44 -11.43
C LYS A 240 10.23 3.32 -11.70
N LEU A 241 8.94 3.60 -11.58
CA LEU A 241 7.91 2.60 -11.74
C LEU A 241 7.58 2.38 -13.22
N HIS A 242 7.52 1.11 -13.61
CA HIS A 242 7.11 0.70 -14.94
C HIS A 242 5.68 0.15 -14.91
N GLY A 243 4.90 0.49 -15.92
CA GLY A 243 3.51 0.05 -16.08
C GLY A 243 2.47 1.06 -15.61
N GLY A 244 1.20 0.74 -15.82
CA GLY A 244 0.08 1.57 -15.38
C GLY A 244 -0.30 1.30 -13.93
N TYR A 245 -0.90 2.30 -13.31
CA TYR A 245 -1.49 2.21 -11.98
C TYR A 245 -2.94 2.67 -12.03
N ASN A 246 -3.76 2.07 -11.19
CA ASN A 246 -5.12 2.51 -10.92
C ASN A 246 -5.18 3.12 -9.53
N ILE A 247 -5.97 4.18 -9.38
CA ILE A 247 -6.28 4.77 -8.09
C ILE A 247 -7.76 4.51 -7.76
N ILE A 248 -7.98 3.96 -6.58
CA ILE A 248 -9.30 3.74 -6.00
C ILE A 248 -9.49 4.75 -4.89
N PHE A 249 -10.54 5.55 -5.00
CA PHE A 249 -10.83 6.65 -4.10
C PHE A 249 -12.06 6.35 -3.27
N LEU A 250 -11.89 6.23 -1.96
CA LEU A 250 -12.92 5.97 -0.96
C LEU A 250 -13.05 7.18 -0.04
N LYS A 251 -14.27 7.48 0.40
CA LYS A 251 -14.58 8.58 1.32
C LYS A 251 -15.61 8.15 2.33
N GLU A 252 -15.42 8.53 3.58
CA GLU A 252 -16.39 8.38 4.66
C GLU A 252 -16.43 9.63 5.53
N GLU A 253 -17.63 9.99 5.98
CA GLU A 253 -17.90 11.14 6.84
C GLU A 253 -18.51 10.60 8.15
N ASN A 254 -17.67 10.18 9.09
CA ASN A 254 -18.10 9.71 10.40
C ASN A 254 -17.02 10.08 11.44
N GLU A 255 -17.43 10.85 12.44
CA GLU A 255 -16.52 11.33 13.49
C GLU A 255 -16.07 10.24 14.46
N ASN A 256 -16.81 9.14 14.59
CA ASN A 256 -16.59 8.08 15.58
C ASN A 256 -15.77 6.90 15.06
N GLY A 257 -15.12 7.06 13.94
CA GLY A 257 -14.28 6.03 13.32
C GLY A 257 -14.77 5.62 11.94
N ASN A 258 -13.83 5.41 11.05
CA ASN A 258 -14.04 5.10 9.64
C ASN A 258 -13.40 3.77 9.31
N SER A 259 -14.02 2.99 8.41
CA SER A 259 -13.52 1.69 8.00
C SER A 259 -13.58 1.55 6.48
N PHE A 260 -12.47 1.16 5.87
CA PHE A 260 -12.34 0.98 4.43
C PHE A 260 -11.86 -0.44 4.15
N PHE A 261 -12.72 -1.24 3.51
CA PHE A 261 -12.41 -2.60 3.13
C PHE A 261 -12.38 -2.71 1.61
N THR A 262 -11.24 -3.15 1.08
CA THR A 262 -11.04 -3.31 -0.37
C THR A 262 -10.19 -4.53 -0.63
N THR A 263 -10.55 -5.32 -1.65
CA THR A 263 -9.76 -6.46 -2.08
C THR A 263 -9.31 -6.29 -3.51
N PHE A 264 -8.06 -6.58 -3.76
CA PHE A 264 -7.48 -6.65 -5.09
C PHE A 264 -6.98 -8.06 -5.34
N SER A 265 -7.02 -8.48 -6.57
CA SER A 265 -6.51 -9.79 -6.94
C SER A 265 -5.67 -9.70 -8.19
N LYS A 266 -4.65 -10.54 -8.22
CA LYS A 266 -3.79 -10.72 -9.37
C LYS A 266 -3.75 -12.20 -9.73
N GLU A 267 -4.02 -12.51 -10.99
CA GLU A 267 -3.75 -13.84 -11.49
C GLU A 267 -2.24 -14.07 -11.55
N TYR A 268 -1.84 -15.22 -11.09
CA TYR A 268 -0.46 -15.62 -11.04
C TYR A 268 -0.28 -17.02 -11.62
N ILE A 269 0.07 -17.05 -12.88
CA ILE A 269 0.50 -18.29 -13.52
C ILE A 269 1.98 -18.46 -13.22
N GLY A 270 2.29 -19.24 -12.19
CA GLY A 270 3.66 -19.50 -11.78
C GLY A 270 4.13 -20.89 -12.18
N ASN A 271 5.41 -21.13 -11.99
CA ASN A 271 6.03 -22.43 -12.27
C ASN A 271 5.34 -23.60 -11.55
N LYS A 272 4.63 -23.34 -10.44
CA LYS A 272 3.86 -24.38 -9.73
C LYS A 272 2.66 -24.88 -10.53
N GLN A 273 1.91 -23.98 -11.18
CA GLN A 273 0.78 -24.34 -12.02
C GLN A 273 1.22 -25.10 -13.28
N LEU A 274 2.30 -24.61 -13.90
CA LEU A 274 2.92 -25.30 -15.02
C LEU A 274 3.38 -26.71 -14.61
N LEU A 275 4.02 -26.83 -13.43
CA LEU A 275 4.44 -28.12 -12.89
C LEU A 275 3.24 -29.05 -12.63
N ILE A 276 2.14 -28.54 -12.02
CA ILE A 276 0.94 -29.32 -11.78
C ILE A 276 0.35 -29.81 -13.11
N ALA A 277 0.24 -28.94 -14.12
CA ALA A 277 -0.26 -29.34 -15.44
C ALA A 277 0.62 -30.40 -16.10
N LEU A 278 1.95 -30.22 -16.05
CA LEU A 278 2.91 -31.19 -16.58
C LEU A 278 2.83 -32.52 -15.81
N MET A 279 2.75 -32.50 -14.47
CA MET A 279 2.64 -33.69 -13.65
C MET A 279 1.33 -34.45 -13.91
N THR A 280 0.21 -33.74 -14.09
CA THR A 280 -1.07 -34.36 -14.45
C THR A 280 -0.98 -35.06 -15.79
N ASN A 281 -0.45 -34.41 -16.82
CA ASN A 281 -0.25 -35.03 -18.13
C ASN A 281 0.69 -36.24 -18.05
N LEU A 282 1.74 -36.14 -17.27
CA LEU A 282 2.70 -37.22 -17.07
C LEU A 282 2.04 -38.43 -16.41
N ILE A 283 1.25 -38.22 -15.35
CA ILE A 283 0.50 -39.28 -14.65
C ILE A 283 -0.46 -39.95 -15.63
N CYS A 284 -1.20 -39.18 -16.39
CA CYS A 284 -2.10 -39.74 -17.43
C CYS A 284 -1.34 -40.60 -18.44
N ASN A 285 -0.22 -40.13 -18.99
CA ASN A 285 0.62 -40.89 -19.90
C ASN A 285 1.16 -42.18 -19.28
N LEU A 286 1.58 -42.16 -18.02
CA LEU A 286 2.05 -43.34 -17.30
C LEU A 286 0.90 -44.35 -17.11
N LEU A 287 -0.32 -43.90 -16.79
CA LEU A 287 -1.48 -44.78 -16.63
C LEU A 287 -1.84 -45.49 -17.96
N PHE A 288 -1.81 -44.77 -19.07
CA PHE A 288 -2.03 -45.37 -20.40
C PHE A 288 -0.88 -46.33 -20.79
N ALA A 289 0.36 -45.98 -20.47
CA ALA A 289 1.52 -46.82 -20.73
C ALA A 289 1.52 -48.13 -19.89
N ILE A 290 0.97 -48.15 -18.70
CA ILE A 290 0.80 -49.36 -17.86
C ILE A 290 -0.10 -50.38 -18.60
N ALA A 291 -1.21 -49.93 -19.18
CA ALA A 291 -2.11 -50.81 -19.96
C ALA A 291 -1.42 -51.44 -21.18
N SER A 292 -0.64 -50.66 -21.93
CA SER A 292 0.16 -51.15 -23.06
C SER A 292 1.23 -52.14 -22.61
N PHE A 293 1.94 -51.84 -21.52
CA PHE A 293 2.98 -52.72 -20.98
C PHE A 293 2.41 -54.07 -20.54
N ARG A 294 1.25 -54.06 -19.89
CA ARG A 294 0.57 -55.32 -19.46
C ARG A 294 0.24 -56.23 -20.63
N ASN A 295 -0.14 -55.67 -21.78
CA ASN A 295 -0.44 -56.42 -22.99
C ASN A 295 0.83 -57.02 -23.66
N THR A 296 2.02 -56.45 -23.46
CA THR A 296 3.30 -56.89 -24.03
C THR A 296 4.04 -57.91 -23.17
N LEU A 297 3.62 -58.16 -21.93
CA LEU A 297 4.27 -59.09 -21.00
C LEU A 297 4.13 -60.56 -21.40
N ASN A 298 3.27 -60.90 -22.36
CA ASN A 298 3.02 -62.29 -22.83
C ASN A 298 4.00 -62.80 -23.88
N THR A 299 5.08 -62.07 -24.20
CA THR A 299 6.10 -62.48 -25.17
C THR A 299 7.42 -62.84 -24.50
N ASN A 300 8.19 -63.79 -25.04
CA ASN A 300 9.46 -64.29 -24.46
C ASN A 300 10.65 -63.33 -24.60
N ASP A 301 10.43 -62.05 -24.84
CA ASP A 301 11.52 -61.07 -24.99
C ASP A 301 12.09 -60.55 -23.66
N VAL A 302 13.31 -60.02 -23.71
CA VAL A 302 14.03 -59.50 -22.58
C VAL A 302 13.28 -58.29 -22.00
N TRP A 303 13.10 -58.23 -20.68
CA TRP A 303 12.22 -57.29 -19.96
C TRP A 303 12.42 -55.81 -20.29
N TYR A 304 13.66 -55.34 -20.56
CA TYR A 304 13.92 -53.93 -20.87
C TYR A 304 13.47 -53.53 -22.28
N LYS A 305 13.35 -54.50 -23.25
CA LYS A 305 12.79 -54.25 -24.58
C LYS A 305 11.27 -54.14 -24.59
N LYS A 306 10.64 -54.55 -23.47
CA LYS A 306 9.20 -54.52 -23.30
C LYS A 306 8.69 -53.22 -22.74
N ILE A 307 9.59 -52.34 -22.26
CA ILE A 307 9.21 -51.01 -21.71
C ILE A 307 8.85 -50.10 -22.89
N PRO A 308 7.60 -49.61 -22.98
CA PRO A 308 7.20 -48.68 -24.02
C PRO A 308 8.10 -47.44 -24.02
N VAL A 309 8.39 -46.93 -25.22
CA VAL A 309 9.23 -45.73 -25.41
C VAL A 309 8.68 -44.52 -24.63
N GLU A 310 7.37 -44.47 -24.48
CA GLU A 310 6.66 -43.42 -23.71
C GLU A 310 7.11 -43.38 -22.25
N TRP A 311 7.51 -44.48 -21.64
CA TRP A 311 8.03 -44.53 -20.28
C TRP A 311 9.40 -43.84 -20.17
N TYR A 312 10.28 -44.04 -21.17
CA TYR A 312 11.58 -43.38 -21.18
C TYR A 312 11.43 -41.86 -21.39
N ILE A 313 10.50 -41.48 -22.27
CA ILE A 313 10.18 -40.06 -22.51
C ILE A 313 9.60 -39.44 -21.23
N SER A 314 8.63 -40.10 -20.59
CA SER A 314 8.01 -39.65 -19.35
C SER A 314 9.05 -39.51 -18.21
N LEU A 315 9.94 -40.48 -18.08
CA LEU A 315 11.03 -40.43 -17.07
C LEU A 315 11.99 -39.27 -17.36
N GLY A 316 12.34 -39.05 -18.62
CA GLY A 316 13.16 -37.93 -19.06
C GLY A 316 12.52 -36.57 -18.69
N VAL A 317 11.23 -36.41 -18.95
CA VAL A 317 10.48 -35.20 -18.60
C VAL A 317 10.43 -35.02 -17.09
N ILE A 318 10.22 -36.09 -16.29
CA ILE A 318 10.25 -36.01 -14.82
C ILE A 318 11.62 -35.48 -14.36
N ILE A 319 12.70 -36.05 -14.86
CA ILE A 319 14.06 -35.64 -14.48
C ILE A 319 14.29 -34.17 -14.81
N VAL A 320 13.93 -33.71 -16.01
CA VAL A 320 14.05 -32.30 -16.42
C VAL A 320 13.21 -31.39 -15.52
N CYS A 321 11.96 -31.76 -15.22
CA CYS A 321 11.09 -30.99 -14.32
C CYS A 321 11.68 -30.91 -12.91
N VAL A 322 12.21 -32.01 -12.35
CA VAL A 322 12.86 -32.03 -11.05
C VAL A 322 14.10 -31.13 -11.06
N LEU A 323 14.97 -31.26 -12.07
CA LEU A 323 16.18 -30.41 -12.19
C LEU A 323 15.84 -28.92 -12.31
N CYS A 324 14.77 -28.57 -13.03
CA CYS A 324 14.32 -27.17 -13.14
C CYS A 324 13.67 -26.62 -11.85
N CYS A 325 13.12 -27.49 -10.99
CA CYS A 325 12.41 -27.09 -9.78
C CYS A 325 13.27 -27.10 -8.51
N VAL A 326 14.31 -27.93 -8.48
CA VAL A 326 15.25 -28.04 -7.35
C VAL A 326 15.79 -26.68 -6.86
N PRO A 327 16.24 -25.77 -7.74
CA PRO A 327 16.74 -24.46 -7.31
C PRO A 327 15.68 -23.54 -6.69
N LYS A 328 14.40 -23.86 -6.85
CA LYS A 328 13.26 -23.02 -6.44
C LYS A 328 12.52 -23.55 -5.20
N ILE A 329 12.89 -24.73 -4.73
CA ILE A 329 12.37 -25.27 -3.47
C ILE A 329 13.31 -24.82 -2.34
N PRO A 330 12.87 -23.99 -1.36
CA PRO A 330 13.78 -23.39 -0.36
C PRO A 330 14.65 -24.40 0.39
N TYR A 331 14.14 -25.59 0.63
CA TYR A 331 14.87 -26.65 1.34
C TYR A 331 15.93 -27.34 0.46
N LEU A 332 15.60 -27.58 -0.80
CA LEU A 332 16.52 -28.21 -1.76
C LEU A 332 17.54 -27.22 -2.31
N SER A 333 17.18 -25.93 -2.42
CA SER A 333 18.13 -24.89 -2.78
C SER A 333 19.23 -24.73 -1.73
N LYS A 334 18.87 -24.78 -0.43
CA LYS A 334 19.85 -24.74 0.65
C LYS A 334 20.79 -25.94 0.59
N TRP A 335 20.26 -27.16 0.42
CA TRP A 335 21.06 -28.37 0.26
C TRP A 335 21.96 -28.31 -0.99
N TYR A 336 21.47 -27.80 -2.12
CA TYR A 336 22.25 -27.62 -3.35
C TYR A 336 23.37 -26.59 -3.18
N TYR A 337 23.11 -25.47 -2.51
CA TYR A 337 24.14 -24.47 -2.19
C TYR A 337 25.18 -25.01 -1.22
N ASP A 338 24.76 -25.75 -0.19
CA ASP A 338 25.65 -26.39 0.78
C ASP A 338 26.53 -27.49 0.15
N TYR A 339 26.01 -28.21 -0.85
CA TYR A 339 26.74 -29.19 -1.64
C TYR A 339 27.75 -28.55 -2.60
N LYS A 340 27.39 -27.45 -3.24
CA LYS A 340 28.25 -26.74 -4.20
C LYS A 340 29.41 -25.99 -3.54
N ASN A 341 29.25 -25.63 -2.27
CA ASN A 341 30.23 -24.88 -1.50
C ASN A 341 31.08 -25.78 -0.57
N ARG A 342 30.96 -27.12 -0.65
CA ARG A 342 31.87 -28.11 -0.12
C ARG A 342 32.88 -28.54 -1.18
#